data_40088b655bf7f351c57404413ba35dd9
#
_entry.id   40088b655bf7f351c57404413ba35dd9
#
_cell.length_a   1.000
_cell.length_b   1.000
_cell.length_c   1.000
_cell.angle_alpha   90.00
_cell.angle_beta   90.00
_cell.angle_gamma   90.00
#
_symmetry.space_group_name_H-M   'P 1'
#
loop_
_entity.id
_entity.type
_entity.pdbx_description
1 polymer ?
#
loop_
_entity_poly.entity_id
_entity_poly.type
_entity_poly.pdbx_seq_one_letter_code
_entity_poly.pdbx_strand_id
1 'polypeptide(L)'
;MKTVLRSLILVAAGLYACACVQTRDKADASEKTVADKPVVAAEKPFAAGGKIDIHLDGGGYEVQPGADDRIRVTLSGNVGNAKVELAAEGTHADVTVKDTPNNNFHATIEVPKMADLVIRLSGGDLVMAPITGNKDVEAYGGDIKIGVGDASDYSSVDASVKAGDINAGVFGGSKSGLLQRFTWTGPGKYTLRASLGAGDLVLRSK
;
A
#
# COMPACT_ATOMS: atom_id res chain seq x y z
N MET A 1 16.66 56.23 71.26
CA MET A 1 17.64 55.56 72.15
C MET A 1 18.44 54.59 71.28
N LYS A 2 19.70 54.97 71.17
CA LYS A 2 20.89 54.10 71.34
C LYS A 2 20.93 52.87 70.36
N THR A 3 21.93 52.52 69.57
CA THR A 3 23.35 52.91 69.50
C THR A 3 23.92 52.06 68.35
N VAL A 4 24.54 52.62 67.33
CA VAL A 4 25.94 52.48 66.89
C VAL A 4 26.56 51.06 66.97
N LEU A 5 27.09 50.56 65.88
CA LEU A 5 28.52 50.23 65.71
C LEU A 5 28.80 49.59 64.36
N ARG A 6 29.48 50.26 63.58
CA ARG A 6 30.72 50.08 62.78
C ARG A 6 31.43 48.76 62.86
N SER A 7 31.82 48.26 61.71
CA SER A 7 33.20 47.87 61.29
C SER A 7 33.08 47.24 59.90
N LEU A 8 33.55 47.76 58.86
CA LEU A 8 34.83 47.88 58.16
C LEU A 8 35.69 46.63 58.25
N ILE A 9 36.02 46.05 57.08
CA ILE A 9 37.36 45.58 56.64
C ILE A 9 37.25 44.71 55.42
N LEU A 10 37.83 45.16 54.35
CA LEU A 10 38.89 44.76 53.43
C LEU A 10 38.57 43.67 52.40
N VAL A 11 38.54 44.09 51.17
CA VAL A 11 39.35 43.73 49.95
C VAL A 11 40.01 42.34 49.93
N ALA A 12 39.62 41.56 48.99
CA ALA A 12 40.55 40.71 48.25
C ALA A 12 39.99 40.43 46.81
N ALA A 13 40.78 40.91 45.85
CA ALA A 13 40.57 40.67 44.44
C ALA A 13 40.86 39.19 44.13
N GLY A 14 39.94 38.53 43.47
CA GLY A 14 40.12 37.21 42.92
C GLY A 14 39.52 37.15 41.55
N LEU A 15 40.33 37.39 40.51
CA LEU A 15 39.99 37.06 39.13
C LEU A 15 39.84 35.55 39.02
N TYR A 16 38.62 35.05 38.91
CA TYR A 16 38.39 33.73 38.37
C TYR A 16 37.69 33.89 37.03
N ALA A 17 38.44 33.67 35.98
CA ALA A 17 37.93 33.42 34.65
C ALA A 17 37.11 32.10 34.68
N CYS A 18 35.80 32.24 34.81
CA CYS A 18 34.92 31.10 34.65
C CYS A 18 34.66 30.90 33.16
N ALA A 19 35.38 29.94 32.56
CA ALA A 19 35.09 29.46 31.25
C ALA A 19 33.65 28.94 31.21
N CYS A 20 32.79 29.64 30.51
CA CYS A 20 31.47 29.09 30.13
C CYS A 20 31.69 27.90 29.21
N VAL A 21 31.71 26.71 29.78
CA VAL A 21 31.45 25.49 29.02
C VAL A 21 29.97 25.52 28.67
N GLN A 22 29.69 25.95 27.44
CA GLN A 22 28.40 25.71 26.84
C GLN A 22 28.30 24.20 26.58
N THR A 23 27.73 23.46 27.51
CA THR A 23 27.14 22.18 27.22
C THR A 23 26.00 22.45 26.24
N ARG A 24 26.30 22.23 24.94
CA ARG A 24 25.26 21.99 23.96
C ARG A 24 24.53 20.72 24.41
N ASP A 25 23.41 20.90 25.06
CA ASP A 25 22.38 19.89 25.13
C ASP A 25 21.98 19.59 23.70
N LYS A 26 22.59 18.53 23.19
CA LYS A 26 22.12 17.84 22.03
C LYS A 26 20.73 17.33 22.43
N ALA A 27 19.71 18.12 22.12
CA ALA A 27 18.36 17.63 22.14
C ALA A 27 18.37 16.41 21.21
N ASP A 28 18.45 15.26 21.83
CA ASP A 28 18.18 13.97 21.21
C ASP A 28 16.69 14.03 20.86
N ALA A 29 16.42 14.54 19.65
CA ALA A 29 15.17 14.33 19.00
C ALA A 29 15.10 12.85 18.71
N SER A 30 14.77 12.09 19.75
CA SER A 30 14.24 10.75 19.61
C SER A 30 12.99 10.90 18.74
N GLU A 31 13.21 10.86 17.44
CA GLU A 31 12.16 10.66 16.46
C GLU A 31 11.49 9.35 16.85
N LYS A 32 10.46 9.51 17.65
CA LYS A 32 9.59 8.43 18.07
C LYS A 32 8.98 7.90 16.79
N THR A 33 9.62 6.89 16.21
CA THR A 33 9.06 6.08 15.14
C THR A 33 7.75 5.54 15.72
N VAL A 34 6.68 6.24 15.44
CA VAL A 34 5.32 5.74 15.68
C VAL A 34 5.24 4.52 14.78
N ALA A 35 5.35 3.34 15.37
CA ALA A 35 5.03 2.11 14.66
C ALA A 35 3.58 2.29 14.21
N ASP A 36 3.41 2.54 12.91
CA ASP A 36 2.14 2.79 12.28
C ASP A 36 1.25 1.56 12.45
N LYS A 37 0.37 1.61 13.44
CA LYS A 37 -0.63 0.56 13.59
C LYS A 37 -1.58 0.65 12.39
N PRO A 38 -1.84 -0.49 11.73
CA PRO A 38 -2.85 -0.53 10.68
C PRO A 38 -4.19 0.03 11.17
N VAL A 39 -4.79 0.91 10.38
CA VAL A 39 -6.07 1.57 10.68
C VAL A 39 -7.11 1.11 9.68
N VAL A 40 -8.22 0.56 10.15
CA VAL A 40 -9.36 0.27 9.29
C VAL A 40 -10.01 1.59 8.87
N ALA A 41 -9.87 1.92 7.58
CA ALA A 41 -10.38 3.17 7.02
C ALA A 41 -11.83 3.06 6.54
N ALA A 42 -12.21 1.89 6.01
CA ALA A 42 -13.57 1.62 5.56
C ALA A 42 -13.90 0.13 5.65
N GLU A 43 -15.15 -0.19 5.93
CA GLU A 43 -15.66 -1.56 5.95
C GLU A 43 -17.15 -1.59 5.61
N LYS A 44 -17.56 -2.53 4.73
CA LYS A 44 -18.98 -2.79 4.43
C LYS A 44 -19.24 -4.28 4.17
N PRO A 45 -20.43 -4.80 4.55
CA PRO A 45 -20.87 -6.12 4.11
C PRO A 45 -20.95 -6.17 2.59
N PHE A 46 -20.52 -7.28 2.00
CA PHE A 46 -20.61 -7.50 0.55
C PHE A 46 -20.61 -9.00 0.26
N ALA A 47 -21.66 -9.50 -0.37
CA ALA A 47 -21.83 -10.92 -0.63
C ALA A 47 -20.83 -11.46 -1.64
N ALA A 48 -20.40 -12.71 -1.46
CA ALA A 48 -19.55 -13.40 -2.40
C ALA A 48 -20.20 -13.51 -3.79
N GLY A 49 -19.36 -13.46 -4.84
CA GLY A 49 -19.78 -13.55 -6.25
C GLY A 49 -20.21 -12.23 -6.88
N GLY A 50 -20.12 -11.13 -6.16
CA GLY A 50 -20.34 -9.78 -6.71
C GLY A 50 -19.13 -9.25 -7.48
N LYS A 51 -19.33 -8.07 -8.11
CA LYS A 51 -18.29 -7.34 -8.84
C LYS A 51 -17.79 -6.17 -7.98
N ILE A 52 -16.47 -6.01 -7.91
CA ILE A 52 -15.82 -4.95 -7.15
C ILE A 52 -14.93 -4.15 -8.10
N ASP A 53 -15.23 -2.88 -8.27
CA ASP A 53 -14.40 -1.91 -8.98
C ASP A 53 -13.50 -1.19 -7.97
N ILE A 54 -12.18 -1.22 -8.18
CA ILE A 54 -11.16 -0.72 -7.27
C ILE A 54 -10.30 0.30 -7.99
N HIS A 55 -10.34 1.55 -7.54
CA HIS A 55 -9.57 2.68 -8.08
C HIS A 55 -8.51 3.12 -7.07
N LEU A 56 -7.25 3.08 -7.47
CA LEU A 56 -6.09 3.27 -6.60
C LEU A 56 -5.16 4.34 -7.18
N ASP A 57 -4.80 5.32 -6.36
CA ASP A 57 -3.68 6.22 -6.63
C ASP A 57 -2.33 5.52 -6.42
N GLY A 58 -1.23 6.28 -6.38
CA GLY A 58 0.10 5.74 -6.14
C GLY A 58 0.25 5.08 -4.76
N GLY A 59 1.06 4.03 -4.64
CA GLY A 59 1.32 3.37 -3.35
C GLY A 59 1.58 1.88 -3.45
N GLY A 60 1.67 1.23 -2.29
CA GLY A 60 1.74 -0.23 -2.16
C GLY A 60 0.38 -0.79 -1.76
N TYR A 61 -0.12 -1.74 -2.53
CA TYR A 61 -1.44 -2.32 -2.31
C TYR A 61 -1.39 -3.83 -2.21
N GLU A 62 -2.15 -4.37 -1.27
CA GLU A 62 -2.40 -5.79 -1.15
C GLU A 62 -3.90 -6.06 -1.22
N VAL A 63 -4.32 -6.92 -2.16
CA VAL A 63 -5.71 -7.38 -2.28
C VAL A 63 -5.76 -8.85 -1.92
N GLN A 64 -6.51 -9.18 -0.90
CA GLN A 64 -6.55 -10.55 -0.35
C GLN A 64 -7.96 -11.00 0.02
N PRO A 65 -8.21 -12.33 0.06
CA PRO A 65 -9.48 -12.83 0.55
C PRO A 65 -9.63 -12.60 2.05
N GLY A 66 -10.72 -11.97 2.43
CA GLY A 66 -11.12 -11.81 3.83
C GLY A 66 -11.69 -13.09 4.45
N ALA A 67 -11.83 -13.08 5.76
CA ALA A 67 -12.47 -14.20 6.50
C ALA A 67 -13.99 -14.20 6.30
N ASP A 68 -14.56 -13.04 6.04
CA ASP A 68 -16.01 -12.77 6.05
C ASP A 68 -16.48 -12.27 4.67
N ASP A 69 -17.81 -12.29 4.45
CA ASP A 69 -18.45 -11.69 3.29
C ASP A 69 -18.57 -10.17 3.48
N ARG A 70 -17.44 -9.48 3.39
CA ARG A 70 -17.34 -8.01 3.46
C ARG A 70 -16.10 -7.51 2.72
N ILE A 71 -16.14 -6.24 2.41
CA ILE A 71 -14.98 -5.49 1.93
C ILE A 71 -14.45 -4.69 3.11
N ARG A 72 -13.13 -4.76 3.35
CA ARG A 72 -12.44 -3.98 4.37
C ARG A 72 -11.18 -3.36 3.78
N VAL A 73 -10.98 -2.08 4.03
CA VAL A 73 -9.77 -1.35 3.63
C VAL A 73 -9.02 -0.92 4.87
N THR A 74 -7.80 -1.39 5.01
CA THR A 74 -6.89 -1.08 6.12
C THR A 74 -5.68 -0.33 5.58
N LEU A 75 -5.39 0.81 6.17
CA LEU A 75 -4.22 1.64 5.81
C LEU A 75 -3.10 1.45 6.81
N SER A 76 -1.86 1.50 6.34
CA SER A 76 -0.64 1.42 7.15
C SER A 76 0.49 2.23 6.53
N GLY A 77 1.57 2.42 7.31
CA GLY A 77 2.67 3.27 6.92
C GLY A 77 2.31 4.75 7.00
N ASN A 78 2.79 5.56 6.07
CA ASN A 78 2.44 6.96 6.00
C ASN A 78 1.06 7.14 5.37
N VAL A 79 0.02 7.27 6.17
CA VAL A 79 -1.36 7.45 5.66
C VAL A 79 -1.65 8.88 5.21
N GLY A 80 -0.91 9.89 5.73
CA GLY A 80 -1.04 11.30 5.32
C GLY A 80 -2.49 11.77 5.24
N ASN A 81 -2.87 12.27 4.06
CA ASN A 81 -4.22 12.74 3.77
C ASN A 81 -5.01 11.75 2.87
N ALA A 82 -4.56 10.50 2.80
CA ALA A 82 -5.22 9.49 1.98
C ALA A 82 -6.71 9.37 2.34
N LYS A 83 -7.55 9.31 1.31
CA LYS A 83 -9.00 9.18 1.44
C LYS A 83 -9.43 7.83 0.90
N VAL A 84 -10.28 7.17 1.66
CA VAL A 84 -10.92 5.91 1.27
C VAL A 84 -12.41 6.12 1.14
N GLU A 85 -12.94 5.83 -0.03
CA GLU A 85 -14.37 5.81 -0.30
C GLU A 85 -14.77 4.37 -0.61
N LEU A 86 -15.78 3.86 0.07
CA LEU A 86 -16.31 2.51 -0.13
C LEU A 86 -17.84 2.61 -0.26
N ALA A 87 -18.35 2.29 -1.43
CA ALA A 87 -19.76 2.11 -1.71
C ALA A 87 -20.03 0.62 -1.99
N ALA A 88 -21.14 0.09 -1.52
CA ALA A 88 -21.54 -1.29 -1.81
C ALA A 88 -23.06 -1.34 -1.89
N GLU A 89 -23.57 -1.79 -3.04
CA GLU A 89 -25.00 -1.87 -3.34
C GLU A 89 -25.29 -3.20 -4.08
N GLY A 90 -26.09 -4.06 -3.48
CA GLY A 90 -26.44 -5.35 -4.08
C GLY A 90 -25.22 -6.22 -4.37
N THR A 91 -24.98 -6.48 -5.65
CA THR A 91 -23.84 -7.30 -6.15
C THR A 91 -22.71 -6.45 -6.72
N HIS A 92 -22.72 -5.14 -6.49
CA HIS A 92 -21.69 -4.21 -6.97
C HIS A 92 -21.10 -3.40 -5.83
N ALA A 93 -19.77 -3.20 -5.87
CA ALA A 93 -19.09 -2.33 -4.93
C ALA A 93 -18.01 -1.50 -5.63
N ASP A 94 -17.82 -0.29 -5.14
CA ASP A 94 -16.77 0.63 -5.55
C ASP A 94 -15.87 0.94 -4.37
N VAL A 95 -14.56 0.75 -4.56
CA VAL A 95 -13.50 1.11 -3.62
C VAL A 95 -12.60 2.14 -4.28
N THR A 96 -12.46 3.29 -3.67
CA THR A 96 -11.55 4.32 -4.16
C THR A 96 -10.58 4.73 -3.06
N VAL A 97 -9.27 4.67 -3.36
CA VAL A 97 -8.19 5.17 -2.50
C VAL A 97 -7.46 6.26 -3.26
N LYS A 98 -7.51 7.50 -2.75
CA LYS A 98 -6.97 8.69 -3.40
C LYS A 98 -6.22 9.61 -2.45
N ASP A 99 -5.51 10.58 -3.02
CA ASP A 99 -4.69 11.56 -2.28
C ASP A 99 -3.60 10.87 -1.42
N THR A 100 -3.05 9.78 -1.90
CA THR A 100 -2.06 8.97 -1.19
C THR A 100 -0.68 9.65 -1.14
N PRO A 101 0.05 9.54 -0.01
CA PRO A 101 1.43 10.03 0.07
C PRO A 101 2.36 9.28 -0.89
N ASN A 102 3.39 10.00 -1.38
CA ASN A 102 4.36 9.44 -2.34
C ASN A 102 5.38 8.47 -1.70
N ASN A 103 5.34 8.28 -0.38
CA ASN A 103 6.31 7.46 0.33
C ASN A 103 5.67 6.64 1.44
N ASN A 104 6.07 5.39 1.55
CA ASN A 104 5.70 4.47 2.63
C ASN A 104 4.19 4.35 2.90
N PHE A 105 3.36 4.51 1.86
CA PHE A 105 1.92 4.28 1.95
C PHE A 105 1.60 2.83 1.57
N HIS A 106 0.83 2.17 2.41
CA HIS A 106 0.34 0.82 2.15
C HIS A 106 -1.15 0.71 2.48
N ALA A 107 -1.87 -0.02 1.65
CA ALA A 107 -3.26 -0.36 1.91
C ALA A 107 -3.51 -1.85 1.66
N THR A 108 -4.18 -2.49 2.60
CA THR A 108 -4.68 -3.86 2.46
C THR A 108 -6.19 -3.81 2.21
N ILE A 109 -6.63 -4.42 1.13
CA ILE A 109 -8.02 -4.50 0.72
C ILE A 109 -8.45 -5.96 0.83
N GLU A 110 -9.25 -6.26 1.83
CA GLU A 110 -9.87 -7.58 2.00
C GLU A 110 -11.20 -7.61 1.26
N VAL A 111 -11.40 -8.66 0.47
CA VAL A 111 -12.63 -8.87 -0.31
C VAL A 111 -13.14 -10.29 -0.10
N PRO A 112 -14.39 -10.62 -0.41
CA PRO A 112 -14.87 -12.01 -0.38
C PRO A 112 -13.98 -12.94 -1.21
N LYS A 113 -13.87 -14.22 -0.81
CA LYS A 113 -13.05 -15.24 -1.51
C LYS A 113 -13.45 -15.45 -2.96
N MET A 114 -14.70 -15.10 -3.29
CA MET A 114 -15.23 -15.15 -4.66
C MET A 114 -15.77 -13.76 -5.03
N ALA A 115 -15.13 -13.12 -6.01
CA ALA A 115 -15.54 -11.82 -6.55
C ALA A 115 -14.92 -11.59 -7.92
N ASP A 116 -15.65 -10.92 -8.79
CA ASP A 116 -15.10 -10.35 -10.03
C ASP A 116 -14.43 -9.02 -9.70
N LEU A 117 -13.16 -8.88 -10.06
CA LEU A 117 -12.36 -7.71 -9.72
C LEU A 117 -12.00 -6.89 -10.94
N VAL A 118 -12.23 -5.59 -10.87
CA VAL A 118 -11.72 -4.60 -11.82
C VAL A 118 -10.85 -3.63 -11.05
N ILE A 119 -9.55 -3.63 -11.32
CA ILE A 119 -8.57 -2.81 -10.60
C ILE A 119 -7.92 -1.82 -11.55
N ARG A 120 -7.91 -0.56 -11.16
CA ARG A 120 -7.26 0.55 -11.87
C ARG A 120 -6.27 1.24 -10.93
N LEU A 121 -4.98 1.11 -11.21
CA LEU A 121 -3.90 1.64 -10.40
C LEU A 121 -3.14 2.72 -11.18
N SER A 122 -3.04 3.91 -10.60
CA SER A 122 -2.29 5.02 -11.22
C SER A 122 -0.78 4.80 -11.18
N GLY A 123 -0.26 4.06 -10.19
CA GLY A 123 1.15 3.72 -10.10
C GLY A 123 1.49 3.11 -8.74
N GLY A 124 2.63 2.41 -8.67
CA GLY A 124 3.05 1.71 -7.45
C GLY A 124 2.86 0.20 -7.56
N ASP A 125 2.94 -0.48 -6.44
CA ASP A 125 2.99 -1.93 -6.41
C ASP A 125 1.64 -2.54 -6.01
N LEU A 126 1.25 -3.60 -6.69
CA LEU A 126 0.06 -4.38 -6.37
C LEU A 126 0.41 -5.86 -6.17
N VAL A 127 0.06 -6.37 -5.02
CA VAL A 127 0.10 -7.80 -4.74
C VAL A 127 -1.33 -8.29 -4.53
N MET A 128 -1.79 -9.19 -5.38
CA MET A 128 -3.10 -9.79 -5.25
C MET A 128 -2.96 -11.27 -4.91
N ALA A 129 -3.57 -11.69 -3.81
CA ALA A 129 -3.71 -13.10 -3.47
C ALA A 129 -4.74 -13.79 -4.38
N PRO A 130 -4.75 -15.12 -4.47
CA PRO A 130 -5.77 -15.84 -5.25
C PRO A 130 -7.19 -15.55 -4.73
N ILE A 131 -8.02 -14.98 -5.60
CA ILE A 131 -9.44 -14.73 -5.40
C ILE A 131 -10.16 -15.37 -6.57
N THR A 132 -11.20 -16.15 -6.33
CA THR A 132 -11.97 -16.83 -7.37
C THR A 132 -12.86 -15.82 -8.11
N GLY A 133 -12.79 -15.76 -9.43
CA GLY A 133 -13.58 -14.84 -10.26
C GLY A 133 -12.79 -14.25 -11.43
N ASN A 134 -13.47 -13.44 -12.23
CA ASN A 134 -12.85 -12.69 -13.32
C ASN A 134 -11.94 -11.59 -12.76
N LYS A 135 -10.87 -11.29 -13.49
CA LYS A 135 -9.91 -10.26 -13.12
C LYS A 135 -9.59 -9.35 -14.30
N ASP A 136 -9.74 -8.06 -14.11
CA ASP A 136 -9.34 -7.02 -15.06
C ASP A 136 -8.49 -5.99 -14.32
N VAL A 137 -7.18 -6.04 -14.53
CA VAL A 137 -6.20 -5.21 -13.84
C VAL A 137 -5.50 -4.30 -14.84
N GLU A 138 -5.53 -3.01 -14.60
CA GLU A 138 -4.80 -2.02 -15.39
C GLU A 138 -3.97 -1.12 -14.47
N ALA A 139 -2.67 -0.97 -14.79
CA ALA A 139 -1.77 -0.10 -14.06
C ALA A 139 -0.88 0.70 -15.01
N TYR A 140 -0.57 1.95 -14.65
CA TYR A 140 0.33 2.76 -15.45
C TYR A 140 1.80 2.42 -15.23
N GLY A 141 2.17 2.01 -14.01
CA GLY A 141 3.55 1.64 -13.70
C GLY A 141 3.68 1.02 -12.31
N GLY A 142 4.76 0.25 -12.10
CA GLY A 142 5.08 -0.46 -10.86
C GLY A 142 5.12 -1.98 -11.06
N ASP A 143 5.23 -2.71 -9.96
CA ASP A 143 5.29 -4.17 -9.99
C ASP A 143 3.94 -4.78 -9.61
N ILE A 144 3.38 -5.57 -10.53
CA ILE A 144 2.06 -6.18 -10.37
C ILE A 144 2.21 -7.69 -10.23
N LYS A 145 1.78 -8.23 -9.09
CA LYS A 145 1.79 -9.67 -8.80
C LYS A 145 0.36 -10.17 -8.58
N ILE A 146 -0.11 -11.02 -9.46
CA ILE A 146 -1.48 -11.54 -9.45
C ILE A 146 -1.48 -13.02 -9.09
N GLY A 147 -2.08 -13.34 -7.94
CA GLY A 147 -2.40 -14.72 -7.56
C GLY A 147 -3.56 -15.26 -8.40
N VAL A 148 -3.32 -16.30 -9.15
CA VAL A 148 -4.34 -16.93 -10.02
C VAL A 148 -4.97 -18.17 -9.38
N GLY A 149 -4.31 -18.78 -8.38
CA GLY A 149 -4.75 -20.09 -7.87
C GLY A 149 -4.44 -21.21 -8.86
N ASP A 150 -5.46 -21.89 -9.36
CA ASP A 150 -5.32 -22.94 -10.38
C ASP A 150 -5.50 -22.35 -11.77
N ALA A 151 -4.52 -22.61 -12.66
CA ALA A 151 -4.60 -22.18 -14.05
C ALA A 151 -5.80 -22.79 -14.80
N SER A 152 -6.23 -23.98 -14.42
CA SER A 152 -7.38 -24.67 -15.04
C SER A 152 -8.73 -23.96 -14.78
N ASP A 153 -8.81 -23.04 -13.82
CA ASP A 153 -10.01 -22.25 -13.55
C ASP A 153 -10.29 -21.20 -14.63
N TYR A 154 -9.30 -20.89 -15.48
CA TYR A 154 -9.40 -19.84 -16.49
C TYR A 154 -9.73 -20.38 -17.88
N SER A 155 -10.59 -19.65 -18.59
CA SER A 155 -10.88 -19.86 -20.02
C SER A 155 -9.93 -19.04 -20.91
N SER A 156 -9.51 -17.86 -20.44
CA SER A 156 -8.58 -17.02 -21.17
C SER A 156 -7.74 -16.14 -20.23
N VAL A 157 -6.49 -15.93 -20.62
CA VAL A 157 -5.58 -14.98 -20.02
C VAL A 157 -5.02 -14.06 -21.09
N ASP A 158 -5.07 -12.76 -20.88
CA ASP A 158 -4.50 -11.74 -21.75
C ASP A 158 -3.68 -10.76 -20.90
N ALA A 159 -2.37 -10.89 -20.94
CA ALA A 159 -1.43 -10.08 -20.19
C ALA A 159 -0.58 -9.24 -21.13
N SER A 160 -0.47 -7.94 -20.89
CA SER A 160 0.31 -7.01 -21.71
C SER A 160 1.14 -6.06 -20.88
N VAL A 161 2.36 -5.77 -21.32
CA VAL A 161 3.28 -4.80 -20.71
C VAL A 161 3.89 -3.95 -21.83
N LYS A 162 3.83 -2.62 -21.70
CA LYS A 162 4.43 -1.74 -22.71
C LYS A 162 5.96 -1.68 -22.59
N ALA A 163 6.51 -1.68 -21.37
CA ALA A 163 7.95 -1.71 -21.12
C ALA A 163 8.23 -2.49 -19.82
N GLY A 164 8.86 -3.65 -19.94
CA GLY A 164 9.16 -4.53 -18.80
C GLY A 164 8.88 -5.99 -19.11
N ASP A 165 8.67 -6.79 -18.08
CA ASP A 165 8.60 -8.23 -18.19
C ASP A 165 7.21 -8.77 -17.84
N ILE A 166 6.82 -9.86 -18.52
CA ILE A 166 5.67 -10.69 -18.17
C ILE A 166 6.19 -12.05 -17.72
N ASN A 167 5.94 -12.42 -16.48
CA ASN A 167 6.16 -13.76 -15.97
C ASN A 167 4.80 -14.45 -15.75
N ALA A 168 4.41 -15.27 -16.68
CA ALA A 168 3.20 -16.09 -16.63
C ALA A 168 3.56 -17.59 -16.54
N GLY A 169 4.58 -17.93 -15.74
CA GLY A 169 5.08 -19.29 -15.59
C GLY A 169 4.01 -20.30 -15.19
N VAL A 170 3.01 -19.90 -14.42
CA VAL A 170 1.84 -20.72 -14.06
C VAL A 170 1.01 -21.14 -15.28
N PHE A 171 1.06 -20.38 -16.39
CA PHE A 171 0.45 -20.68 -17.68
C PHE A 171 1.46 -21.14 -18.74
N GLY A 172 2.71 -21.41 -18.33
CA GLY A 172 3.75 -21.96 -19.20
C GLY A 172 4.49 -20.94 -20.06
N GLY A 173 4.51 -19.64 -19.72
CA GLY A 173 5.20 -18.65 -20.54
C GLY A 173 5.77 -17.46 -19.80
N SER A 174 6.69 -16.78 -20.50
CA SER A 174 7.24 -15.47 -20.08
C SER A 174 7.59 -14.65 -21.31
N LYS A 175 7.64 -13.33 -21.16
CA LYS A 175 7.99 -12.36 -22.19
C LYS A 175 8.79 -11.22 -21.56
N SER A 176 9.74 -10.65 -22.31
CA SER A 176 10.58 -9.54 -21.82
C SER A 176 10.79 -8.51 -22.90
N GLY A 177 10.82 -7.23 -22.54
CA GLY A 177 11.16 -6.13 -23.42
C GLY A 177 10.03 -5.11 -23.63
N LEU A 178 9.90 -4.60 -24.85
CA LEU A 178 8.91 -3.58 -25.20
C LEU A 178 7.68 -4.21 -25.87
N LEU A 179 6.49 -3.66 -25.57
CA LEU A 179 5.20 -4.02 -26.16
C LEU A 179 4.91 -5.53 -26.10
N GLN A 180 5.17 -6.11 -24.95
CA GLN A 180 4.99 -7.53 -24.73
C GLN A 180 3.52 -7.88 -24.52
N ARG A 181 3.10 -9.02 -25.07
CA ARG A 181 1.79 -9.61 -24.84
C ARG A 181 1.89 -11.11 -24.70
N PHE A 182 1.22 -11.64 -23.71
CA PHE A 182 1.06 -13.06 -23.45
C PHE A 182 -0.42 -13.40 -23.46
N THR A 183 -0.81 -14.41 -24.22
CA THR A 183 -2.18 -14.92 -24.26
C THR A 183 -2.18 -16.41 -23.99
N TRP A 184 -3.20 -16.87 -23.29
CA TRP A 184 -3.40 -18.28 -23.01
C TRP A 184 -4.89 -18.62 -23.01
N THR A 185 -5.25 -19.84 -23.37
CA THR A 185 -6.63 -20.34 -23.42
C THR A 185 -6.70 -21.69 -22.72
N GLY A 186 -7.71 -21.89 -21.88
CA GLY A 186 -7.94 -23.11 -21.11
C GLY A 186 -9.39 -23.50 -20.97
N PRO A 187 -9.66 -24.57 -20.19
CA PRO A 187 -11.00 -25.15 -20.07
C PRO A 187 -11.89 -24.47 -19.03
N GLY A 188 -11.34 -23.55 -18.22
CA GLY A 188 -12.05 -22.95 -17.11
C GLY A 188 -13.15 -21.96 -17.52
N LYS A 189 -13.69 -21.24 -16.56
CA LYS A 189 -14.79 -20.28 -16.78
C LYS A 189 -14.40 -18.82 -16.59
N TYR A 190 -13.30 -18.56 -15.84
CA TYR A 190 -12.90 -17.21 -15.54
C TYR A 190 -11.99 -16.61 -16.61
N THR A 191 -11.95 -15.30 -16.65
CA THR A 191 -11.05 -14.55 -17.52
C THR A 191 -10.09 -13.73 -16.68
N LEU A 192 -8.84 -13.59 -17.15
CA LEU A 192 -7.86 -12.70 -16.58
C LEU A 192 -7.33 -11.78 -17.65
N ARG A 193 -7.51 -10.48 -17.45
CA ARG A 193 -6.91 -9.43 -18.26
C ARG A 193 -6.01 -8.60 -17.38
N ALA A 194 -4.75 -8.39 -17.81
CA ALA A 194 -3.81 -7.55 -17.08
C ALA A 194 -3.05 -6.66 -18.07
N SER A 195 -3.03 -5.36 -17.83
CA SER A 195 -2.33 -4.39 -18.67
C SER A 195 -1.46 -3.48 -17.78
N LEU A 196 -0.15 -3.41 -18.12
CA LEU A 196 0.82 -2.61 -17.39
C LEU A 196 1.55 -1.67 -18.35
N GLY A 197 1.69 -0.41 -17.97
CA GLY A 197 2.46 0.57 -18.74
C GLY A 197 3.96 0.31 -18.65
N ALA A 198 4.52 0.30 -17.44
CA ALA A 198 5.95 0.03 -17.23
C ALA A 198 6.17 -0.69 -15.90
N GLY A 199 7.05 -1.70 -15.90
CA GLY A 199 7.36 -2.53 -14.73
C GLY A 199 7.15 -4.02 -15.01
N ASP A 200 7.05 -4.82 -13.95
CA ASP A 200 6.98 -6.27 -14.06
C ASP A 200 5.58 -6.79 -13.70
N LEU A 201 5.04 -7.63 -14.59
CA LEU A 201 3.77 -8.31 -14.38
C LEU A 201 4.02 -9.80 -14.11
N VAL A 202 3.68 -10.26 -12.92
CA VAL A 202 3.87 -11.64 -12.49
C VAL A 202 2.52 -12.30 -12.21
N LEU A 203 2.21 -13.37 -12.96
CA LEU A 203 1.07 -14.27 -12.71
C LEU A 203 1.60 -15.50 -11.95
N ARG A 204 1.09 -15.76 -10.75
CA ARG A 204 1.59 -16.83 -9.88
C ARG A 204 0.46 -17.65 -9.27
N SER A 205 0.73 -18.89 -8.84
CA SER A 205 -0.27 -19.76 -8.21
C SER A 205 -0.63 -19.34 -6.77
N LYS A 206 0.29 -18.65 -6.08
CA LYS A 206 0.11 -18.17 -4.67
C LYS A 206 0.53 -16.72 -4.55
#